data_99cc4d67cf126f9fc525c3db6b1ca1ab
#
_entry.id   99cc4d67cf126f9fc525c3db6b1ca1ab
#
_cell.length_a   1.000
_cell.length_b   1.000
_cell.length_c   1.000
_cell.angle_alpha   90.00
_cell.angle_beta   90.00
_cell.angle_gamma   90.00
#
_symmetry.space_group_name_H-M   'P 1'
#
loop_
_entity.id
_entity.type
_entity.pdbx_description
1 polymer ?
#
loop_
_entity_poly.entity_id
_entity_poly.type
_entity_poly.pdbx_seq_one_letter_code
_entity_poly.pdbx_strand_id
1 'polypeptide(L)'
;MNKRYQIDKQRAVQKFRQLASRDDQPIQLVIPLKEVVELIQRGLMNLAMTAFSKLAEEVMDCEVTALVGPKNQADPKRSNVRWGSEPGYCVVGGQKIPLQRPRVRDTRKREVPLGSYELLQKASLMEDSVWQKVIHGLTTRRYSEVVKELEQAYGIEKSTISEHFIEASRQRLQKLLERPLHDQALCAMLIDGTCFHDQQVIVSLGITVFGQKIVLGLRQGATENATVVKQLLGDLQDRGVDFGVPRLYILDGGKALHAGVQHAAGKAALVQRCQVHKIRNVVDHLTEEYQSHVRQKMRSAYAMRDHSDAKRALDRLHRELMDLNPSAARSLEEGQEETLTVHRLRVPEKLRGSLANTNLIESAFSLVETVCRNVKRWQGGDQYLRWVASGLLWAESRWNRLHGYREIPILVKELELATLKKIPVRHASVA
;
A
#
# COMPACT_ATOMS: atom_id res chain seq x y z
N MET A 1 -18.76 -5.44 27.79
CA MET A 1 -17.45 -5.28 28.46
C MET A 1 -17.31 -3.86 28.97
N ASN A 2 -16.93 -3.65 30.24
CA ASN A 2 -16.96 -2.34 30.90
C ASN A 2 -15.85 -1.43 30.37
N LYS A 3 -16.16 -0.24 29.79
CA LYS A 3 -15.19 0.73 29.23
C LYS A 3 -14.02 1.04 30.18
N ARG A 4 -14.25 1.04 31.48
CA ARG A 4 -13.23 1.28 32.52
C ARG A 4 -12.17 0.18 32.56
N TYR A 5 -12.58 -1.07 32.39
CA TYR A 5 -11.65 -2.23 32.37
C TYR A 5 -10.73 -2.22 31.13
N GLN A 6 -11.21 -1.77 29.97
CA GLN A 6 -10.37 -1.60 28.77
C GLN A 6 -9.34 -0.48 28.91
N ILE A 7 -9.69 0.63 29.57
CA ILE A 7 -8.75 1.73 29.84
C ILE A 7 -7.64 1.26 30.79
N ASP A 8 -7.97 0.46 31.79
CA ASP A 8 -6.97 -0.07 32.74
C ASP A 8 -5.99 -1.04 32.06
N LYS A 9 -6.45 -1.86 31.11
CA LYS A 9 -5.59 -2.72 30.30
C LYS A 9 -4.64 -1.95 29.40
N GLN A 10 -5.11 -0.89 28.72
CA GLN A 10 -4.26 -0.04 27.89
C GLN A 10 -3.18 0.67 28.70
N ARG A 11 -3.51 1.16 29.88
CA ARG A 11 -2.55 1.76 30.81
C ARG A 11 -1.52 0.75 31.32
N ALA A 12 -1.93 -0.48 31.59
CA ALA A 12 -1.00 -1.54 31.98
C ALA A 12 0.01 -1.85 30.86
N VAL A 13 -0.41 -1.94 29.60
CA VAL A 13 0.50 -2.12 28.46
C VAL A 13 1.49 -0.96 28.32
N GLN A 14 1.05 0.28 28.48
CA GLN A 14 1.96 1.44 28.43
C GLN A 14 2.99 1.41 29.55
N LYS A 15 2.60 1.11 30.78
CA LYS A 15 3.51 0.96 31.94
C LYS A 15 4.52 -0.17 31.70
N PHE A 16 4.07 -1.32 31.20
CA PHE A 16 4.97 -2.41 30.89
C PHE A 16 5.98 -2.05 29.81
N ARG A 17 5.58 -1.37 28.75
CA ARG A 17 6.53 -0.87 27.72
C ARG A 17 7.57 0.08 28.27
N GLN A 18 7.18 0.97 29.21
CA GLN A 18 8.11 1.87 29.90
C GLN A 18 9.07 1.10 30.83
N LEU A 19 8.60 0.05 31.48
CA LEU A 19 9.43 -0.84 32.28
C LEU A 19 10.46 -1.54 31.40
N ALA A 20 9.99 -2.20 30.34
CA ALA A 20 10.85 -2.96 29.42
C ALA A 20 11.90 -2.08 28.70
N SER A 21 11.62 -0.78 28.46
CA SER A 21 12.58 0.14 27.85
C SER A 21 13.70 0.62 28.80
N ARG A 22 13.58 0.36 30.10
CA ARG A 22 14.54 0.78 31.12
C ARG A 22 15.34 -0.37 31.71
N ASP A 23 14.93 -1.60 31.43
CA ASP A 23 15.54 -2.81 31.99
C ASP A 23 16.41 -3.48 30.93
N ASP A 24 17.74 -3.37 31.09
CA ASP A 24 18.74 -4.00 30.22
C ASP A 24 19.15 -5.40 30.72
N GLN A 25 18.46 -5.97 31.71
CA GLN A 25 18.82 -7.27 32.24
C GLN A 25 18.43 -8.41 31.27
N PRO A 26 19.37 -9.32 30.96
CA PRO A 26 19.07 -10.45 30.06
C PRO A 26 18.12 -11.44 30.73
N ILE A 27 17.08 -11.87 29.98
CA ILE A 27 16.20 -12.96 30.40
C ILE A 27 16.92 -14.28 30.08
N GLN A 28 17.14 -15.11 31.09
CA GLN A 28 17.72 -16.44 30.91
C GLN A 28 16.62 -17.50 30.84
N LEU A 29 16.64 -18.29 29.76
CA LEU A 29 15.76 -19.43 29.58
C LEU A 29 16.44 -20.69 30.10
N VAL A 30 15.92 -21.25 31.20
CA VAL A 30 16.41 -22.50 31.79
C VAL A 30 15.50 -23.64 31.35
N ILE A 31 15.97 -24.44 30.39
CA ILE A 31 15.27 -25.65 29.92
C ILE A 31 16.17 -26.84 30.23
N PRO A 32 15.68 -27.88 30.95
CA PRO A 32 16.47 -29.08 31.23
C PRO A 32 16.91 -29.77 29.94
N LEU A 33 18.16 -30.24 29.85
CA LEU A 33 18.70 -30.86 28.65
C LEU A 33 17.84 -32.03 28.16
N LYS A 34 17.30 -32.85 29.08
CA LYS A 34 16.39 -33.95 28.72
C LYS A 34 15.17 -33.44 27.97
N GLU A 35 14.55 -32.34 28.40
CA GLU A 35 13.40 -31.72 27.77
C GLU A 35 13.77 -31.17 26.39
N VAL A 36 14.94 -30.56 26.24
CA VAL A 36 15.45 -30.07 24.95
C VAL A 36 15.59 -31.22 23.96
N VAL A 37 16.16 -32.33 24.34
CA VAL A 37 16.34 -33.51 23.47
C VAL A 37 14.99 -34.10 23.04
N GLU A 38 14.03 -34.23 23.97
CA GLU A 38 12.67 -34.70 23.66
C GLU A 38 11.95 -33.74 22.70
N LEU A 39 12.11 -32.42 22.88
CA LEU A 39 11.51 -31.40 22.01
C LEU A 39 12.12 -31.38 20.60
N ILE A 40 13.43 -31.61 20.49
CA ILE A 40 14.11 -31.74 19.18
C ILE A 40 13.58 -32.96 18.43
N GLN A 41 13.38 -34.08 19.12
CA GLN A 41 12.82 -35.31 18.54
C GLN A 41 11.35 -35.11 18.07
N ARG A 42 10.57 -34.27 18.76
CA ARG A 42 9.19 -33.90 18.38
C ARG A 42 9.11 -32.86 17.28
N GLY A 43 10.24 -32.30 16.87
CA GLY A 43 10.36 -31.32 15.78
C GLY A 43 10.57 -29.88 16.25
N LEU A 44 11.18 -29.09 15.39
CA LEU A 44 11.60 -27.71 15.65
C LEU A 44 10.43 -26.81 16.11
N MET A 45 9.22 -27.04 15.61
CA MET A 45 8.05 -26.26 15.97
C MET A 45 7.67 -26.44 17.45
N ASN A 46 7.71 -27.67 17.97
CA ASN A 46 7.41 -27.96 19.38
C ASN A 46 8.47 -27.33 20.30
N LEU A 47 9.75 -27.37 19.89
CA LEU A 47 10.83 -26.69 20.61
C LEU A 47 10.58 -25.18 20.67
N ALA A 48 10.28 -24.56 19.53
CA ALA A 48 10.01 -23.13 19.45
C ALA A 48 8.81 -22.72 20.31
N MET A 49 7.72 -23.47 20.28
CA MET A 49 6.51 -23.20 21.06
C MET A 49 6.78 -23.28 22.57
N THR A 50 7.47 -24.32 23.01
CA THR A 50 7.80 -24.51 24.45
C THR A 50 8.77 -23.42 24.93
N ALA A 51 9.79 -23.10 24.13
CA ALA A 51 10.71 -22.02 24.44
C ALA A 51 9.97 -20.68 24.54
N PHE A 52 9.03 -20.40 23.61
CA PHE A 52 8.25 -19.17 23.66
C PHE A 52 7.29 -19.11 24.85
N SER A 53 6.62 -20.21 25.21
CA SER A 53 5.76 -20.26 26.39
C SER A 53 6.56 -19.91 27.66
N LYS A 54 7.73 -20.54 27.85
CA LYS A 54 8.61 -20.25 28.99
C LYS A 54 9.13 -18.80 28.98
N LEU A 55 9.50 -18.27 27.79
CA LEU A 55 9.89 -16.87 27.65
C LEU A 55 8.74 -15.92 28.03
N ALA A 56 7.52 -16.22 27.61
CA ALA A 56 6.35 -15.44 27.95
C ALA A 56 6.06 -15.43 29.45
N GLU A 57 6.23 -16.57 30.12
CA GLU A 57 6.09 -16.70 31.56
C GLU A 57 7.16 -15.88 32.31
N GLU A 58 8.41 -15.91 31.88
CA GLU A 58 9.50 -15.10 32.44
C GLU A 58 9.25 -13.59 32.28
N VAL A 59 8.82 -13.15 31.09
CA VAL A 59 8.47 -11.74 30.85
C VAL A 59 7.34 -11.29 31.79
N MET A 60 6.34 -12.13 32.03
CA MET A 60 5.26 -11.81 32.98
C MET A 60 5.79 -11.80 34.43
N ASP A 61 6.69 -12.72 34.80
CA ASP A 61 7.25 -12.75 36.15
C ASP A 61 8.17 -11.54 36.43
N CYS A 62 8.88 -11.04 35.44
CA CYS A 62 9.60 -9.76 35.53
C CYS A 62 8.65 -8.60 35.85
N GLU A 63 7.52 -8.47 35.11
CA GLU A 63 6.53 -7.43 35.39
C GLU A 63 5.93 -7.58 36.79
N VAL A 64 5.57 -8.80 37.19
CA VAL A 64 5.04 -9.10 38.54
C VAL A 64 6.07 -8.70 39.58
N THR A 65 7.34 -9.00 39.36
CA THR A 65 8.42 -8.65 40.31
C THR A 65 8.57 -7.13 40.42
N ALA A 66 8.44 -6.40 39.35
CA ALA A 66 8.45 -4.93 39.36
C ALA A 66 7.23 -4.34 40.10
N LEU A 67 6.06 -5.01 40.03
CA LEU A 67 4.81 -4.55 40.67
C LEU A 67 4.69 -4.93 42.15
N VAL A 68 5.30 -6.03 42.55
CA VAL A 68 5.08 -6.64 43.86
C VAL A 68 6.39 -6.84 44.66
N GLY A 69 7.54 -6.77 44.00
CA GLY A 69 8.84 -7.12 44.56
C GLY A 69 9.21 -8.59 44.43
N PRO A 70 10.46 -8.96 44.80
CA PRO A 70 10.97 -10.34 44.70
C PRO A 70 10.15 -11.35 45.45
N LYS A 71 10.20 -12.64 45.02
CA LYS A 71 9.58 -13.74 45.71
C LYS A 71 10.21 -13.92 47.11
N ASN A 72 9.40 -14.29 48.09
CA ASN A 72 9.82 -14.58 49.48
C ASN A 72 10.41 -13.37 50.26
N GLN A 73 10.22 -12.15 49.81
CA GLN A 73 10.55 -10.96 50.58
C GLN A 73 9.28 -10.23 51.02
N ALA A 74 9.09 -10.02 52.29
CA ALA A 74 7.97 -9.28 52.85
C ALA A 74 8.28 -7.78 52.81
N ASP A 75 7.38 -6.96 52.24
CA ASP A 75 7.47 -5.50 52.28
C ASP A 75 6.10 -4.93 52.75
N PRO A 76 6.04 -4.32 53.96
CA PRO A 76 4.81 -3.77 54.52
C PRO A 76 4.22 -2.62 53.69
N LYS A 77 5.00 -1.96 52.84
CA LYS A 77 4.58 -0.82 52.02
C LYS A 77 4.03 -1.20 50.66
N ARG A 78 3.90 -2.50 50.37
CA ARG A 78 3.39 -2.97 49.06
C ARG A 78 1.96 -2.58 48.84
N SER A 79 1.68 -2.02 47.68
CA SER A 79 0.32 -1.74 47.21
C SER A 79 -0.32 -2.92 46.50
N ASN A 80 0.46 -3.93 46.08
CA ASN A 80 0.01 -5.09 45.33
C ASN A 80 0.60 -6.39 45.94
N VAL A 81 -0.10 -7.51 45.75
CA VAL A 81 0.30 -8.83 46.21
C VAL A 81 0.19 -9.86 45.10
N ARG A 82 1.10 -10.85 45.09
CA ARG A 82 0.99 -12.05 44.23
C ARG A 82 -0.24 -12.86 44.66
N TRP A 83 -1.07 -13.32 43.71
CA TRP A 83 -2.32 -14.04 43.99
C TRP A 83 -2.39 -15.38 43.28
N GLY A 84 -1.26 -16.10 43.17
CA GLY A 84 -1.16 -17.35 42.46
C GLY A 84 -1.09 -17.20 40.95
N SER A 85 -1.43 -18.25 40.22
CA SER A 85 -1.52 -18.29 38.77
C SER A 85 -2.83 -18.94 38.32
N GLU A 86 -3.19 -18.70 37.06
CA GLU A 86 -4.33 -19.35 36.41
C GLU A 86 -3.97 -19.75 34.96
N PRO A 87 -4.66 -20.78 34.41
CA PRO A 87 -4.49 -21.10 33.01
C PRO A 87 -4.82 -19.90 32.12
N GLY A 88 -3.90 -19.59 31.17
CA GLY A 88 -4.04 -18.53 30.17
C GLY A 88 -3.47 -18.99 28.84
N TYR A 89 -3.31 -18.06 27.91
CA TYR A 89 -2.67 -18.32 26.63
C TYR A 89 -1.95 -17.08 26.13
N CYS A 90 -0.91 -17.29 25.35
CA CYS A 90 -0.35 -16.25 24.47
C CYS A 90 -0.58 -16.59 23.00
N VAL A 91 -0.42 -15.63 22.11
CA VAL A 91 -0.63 -15.81 20.67
C VAL A 91 0.70 -15.63 19.96
N VAL A 92 1.17 -16.67 19.26
CA VAL A 92 2.42 -16.69 18.51
C VAL A 92 2.18 -17.25 17.12
N GLY A 93 2.50 -16.45 16.09
CA GLY A 93 2.29 -16.88 14.71
C GLY A 93 0.84 -17.29 14.40
N GLY A 94 -0.13 -16.75 15.12
CA GLY A 94 -1.54 -17.10 14.99
C GLY A 94 -2.04 -18.26 15.86
N GLN A 95 -1.15 -18.93 16.57
CA GLN A 95 -1.49 -20.08 17.38
C GLN A 95 -1.63 -19.66 18.85
N LYS A 96 -2.70 -20.13 19.52
CA LYS A 96 -2.87 -20.00 20.97
C LYS A 96 -2.01 -21.02 21.67
N ILE A 97 -0.99 -20.56 22.37
CA ILE A 97 -0.12 -21.42 23.18
C ILE A 97 -0.57 -21.31 24.62
N PRO A 98 -0.93 -22.43 25.28
CA PRO A 98 -1.30 -22.40 26.66
C PRO A 98 -0.10 -22.05 27.55
N LEU A 99 -0.33 -21.25 28.58
CA LEU A 99 0.66 -20.86 29.57
C LEU A 99 0.01 -20.64 30.94
N GLN A 100 0.82 -20.52 31.98
CA GLN A 100 0.37 -20.17 33.33
C GLN A 100 0.51 -18.64 33.53
N ARG A 101 -0.62 -17.96 33.58
CA ARG A 101 -0.67 -16.51 33.81
C ARG A 101 -0.55 -16.21 35.30
N PRO A 102 0.46 -15.49 35.79
CA PRO A 102 0.51 -15.01 37.15
C PRO A 102 -0.56 -13.94 37.40
N ARG A 103 -1.09 -13.92 38.62
CA ARG A 103 -2.10 -12.96 39.05
C ARG A 103 -1.57 -12.03 40.12
N VAL A 104 -1.96 -10.77 40.00
CA VAL A 104 -1.64 -9.71 40.95
C VAL A 104 -2.94 -9.06 41.43
N ARG A 105 -3.05 -8.79 42.72
CA ARG A 105 -4.16 -8.03 43.29
C ARG A 105 -3.66 -6.86 44.11
N ASP A 106 -4.48 -5.77 44.10
CA ASP A 106 -4.24 -4.65 44.98
C ASP A 106 -4.66 -4.91 46.43
N THR A 107 -4.38 -3.99 47.33
CA THR A 107 -4.78 -4.06 48.74
C THR A 107 -6.28 -4.15 48.95
N ARG A 108 -7.09 -3.75 47.93
CA ARG A 108 -8.56 -3.87 47.94
C ARG A 108 -9.05 -5.18 47.30
N LYS A 109 -8.16 -6.15 47.10
CA LYS A 109 -8.40 -7.47 46.44
C LYS A 109 -8.88 -7.37 44.99
N ARG A 110 -8.75 -6.23 44.32
CA ARG A 110 -9.08 -6.09 42.89
C ARG A 110 -7.92 -6.59 42.04
N GLU A 111 -8.22 -7.24 40.93
CA GLU A 111 -7.22 -7.74 40.02
C GLU A 111 -6.51 -6.61 39.30
N VAL A 112 -5.19 -6.66 39.28
CA VAL A 112 -4.32 -5.73 38.57
C VAL A 112 -3.95 -6.37 37.24
N PRO A 113 -4.34 -5.77 36.08
CA PRO A 113 -4.01 -6.34 34.76
C PRO A 113 -2.50 -6.25 34.52
N LEU A 114 -1.92 -7.32 33.97
CA LEU A 114 -0.53 -7.37 33.53
C LEU A 114 -0.42 -6.86 32.08
N GLY A 115 0.40 -5.85 31.86
CA GLY A 115 0.63 -5.28 30.54
C GLY A 115 1.35 -6.21 29.59
N SER A 116 2.27 -7.04 30.11
CA SER A 116 2.93 -8.11 29.38
C SER A 116 1.93 -9.15 28.85
N TYR A 117 1.00 -9.61 29.70
CA TYR A 117 -0.02 -10.55 29.27
C TYR A 117 -0.94 -9.97 28.21
N GLU A 118 -1.42 -8.76 28.39
CA GLU A 118 -2.23 -8.06 27.38
C GLU A 118 -1.49 -7.85 26.05
N LEU A 119 -0.17 -7.63 26.11
CA LEU A 119 0.67 -7.52 24.93
C LEU A 119 0.81 -8.87 24.22
N LEU A 120 1.05 -9.94 24.99
CA LEU A 120 1.20 -11.32 24.48
C LEU A 120 -0.10 -11.90 23.90
N GLN A 121 -1.25 -11.36 24.30
CA GLN A 121 -2.55 -11.71 23.71
C GLN A 121 -2.88 -10.91 22.46
N LYS A 122 -2.19 -9.78 22.23
CA LYS A 122 -2.44 -8.97 21.04
C LYS A 122 -1.87 -9.63 19.79
N ALA A 123 -2.76 -9.83 18.85
CA ALA A 123 -2.53 -10.55 17.60
C ALA A 123 -1.72 -9.79 16.53
N SER A 124 -0.81 -8.86 16.88
CA SER A 124 -0.07 -8.09 15.85
C SER A 124 0.78 -8.97 14.94
N LEU A 125 1.42 -10.01 15.49
CA LEU A 125 2.16 -11.01 14.71
C LEU A 125 1.21 -11.95 13.94
N MET A 126 0.02 -12.20 14.49
CA MET A 126 -1.03 -13.00 13.87
C MET A 126 -1.66 -12.28 12.69
N GLU A 127 -1.91 -10.97 12.80
CA GLU A 127 -2.52 -10.17 11.73
C GLU A 127 -1.69 -10.22 10.46
N ASP A 128 -0.37 -10.05 10.54
CA ASP A 128 0.52 -10.12 9.39
C ASP A 128 0.61 -11.53 8.80
N SER A 129 0.71 -12.57 9.63
CA SER A 129 0.74 -13.96 9.17
C SER A 129 -0.57 -14.38 8.51
N VAL A 130 -1.70 -14.09 9.13
CA VAL A 130 -3.04 -14.36 8.55
C VAL A 130 -3.22 -13.60 7.27
N TRP A 131 -2.87 -12.31 7.24
CA TRP A 131 -2.98 -11.48 6.06
C TRP A 131 -2.17 -12.05 4.90
N GLN A 132 -0.89 -12.40 5.12
CA GLN A 132 -0.03 -12.98 4.09
C GLN A 132 -0.63 -14.27 3.53
N LYS A 133 -1.07 -15.19 4.39
CA LYS A 133 -1.65 -16.46 3.96
C LYS A 133 -2.95 -16.29 3.19
N VAL A 134 -3.84 -15.39 3.65
CA VAL A 134 -5.10 -15.10 2.96
C VAL A 134 -4.84 -14.47 1.60
N ILE A 135 -3.93 -13.50 1.49
CA ILE A 135 -3.56 -12.87 0.20
C ILE A 135 -2.92 -13.91 -0.74
N HIS A 136 -2.02 -14.76 -0.27
CA HIS A 136 -1.45 -15.84 -1.09
C HIS A 136 -2.51 -16.84 -1.55
N GLY A 137 -3.42 -17.21 -0.67
CA GLY A 137 -4.54 -18.10 -1.02
C GLY A 137 -5.48 -17.49 -2.05
N LEU A 138 -5.76 -16.19 -1.96
CA LEU A 138 -6.55 -15.46 -2.94
C LEU A 138 -5.89 -15.49 -4.33
N THR A 139 -4.58 -15.25 -4.40
CA THR A 139 -3.83 -15.28 -5.66
C THR A 139 -3.80 -16.67 -6.30
N THR A 140 -3.87 -17.72 -5.50
CA THR A 140 -3.85 -19.12 -5.98
C THR A 140 -5.23 -19.75 -6.18
N ARG A 141 -6.33 -18.99 -5.98
CA ARG A 141 -7.73 -19.49 -5.98
C ARG A 141 -8.03 -20.54 -4.91
N ARG A 142 -7.20 -20.65 -3.86
CA ARG A 142 -7.27 -21.67 -2.82
C ARG A 142 -7.73 -21.10 -1.47
N TYR A 143 -8.50 -20.00 -1.49
CA TYR A 143 -8.93 -19.32 -0.26
C TYR A 143 -9.56 -20.25 0.77
N SER A 144 -10.47 -21.14 0.33
CA SER A 144 -11.15 -22.08 1.23
C SER A 144 -10.19 -23.11 1.83
N GLU A 145 -9.16 -23.53 1.09
CA GLU A 145 -8.13 -24.45 1.56
C GLU A 145 -7.20 -23.74 2.56
N VAL A 146 -6.78 -22.51 2.23
CA VAL A 146 -5.95 -21.68 3.12
C VAL A 146 -6.67 -21.42 4.45
N VAL A 147 -7.97 -21.15 4.43
CA VAL A 147 -8.76 -20.98 5.67
C VAL A 147 -8.80 -22.26 6.47
N LYS A 148 -9.01 -23.42 5.83
CA LYS A 148 -8.98 -24.73 6.50
C LYS A 148 -7.59 -25.05 7.07
N GLU A 149 -6.53 -24.76 6.34
CA GLU A 149 -5.15 -24.90 6.83
C GLU A 149 -4.90 -24.03 8.07
N LEU A 150 -5.41 -22.79 8.07
CA LEU A 150 -5.33 -21.90 9.23
C LEU A 150 -6.15 -22.41 10.42
N GLU A 151 -7.37 -22.90 10.18
CA GLU A 151 -8.21 -23.54 11.21
C GLU A 151 -7.50 -24.73 11.85
N GLN A 152 -6.91 -25.61 11.04
CA GLN A 152 -6.21 -26.82 11.52
C GLN A 152 -4.86 -26.49 12.19
N ALA A 153 -4.07 -25.58 11.59
CA ALA A 153 -2.74 -25.26 12.10
C ALA A 153 -2.78 -24.39 13.35
N TYR A 154 -3.78 -23.53 13.49
CA TYR A 154 -3.83 -22.50 14.54
C TYR A 154 -5.00 -22.65 15.50
N GLY A 155 -5.89 -23.62 15.29
CA GLY A 155 -7.06 -23.83 16.14
C GLY A 155 -8.00 -22.62 16.22
N ILE A 156 -8.09 -21.84 15.12
CA ILE A 156 -8.84 -20.60 15.06
C ILE A 156 -10.07 -20.82 14.19
N GLU A 157 -11.25 -20.42 14.67
CA GLU A 157 -12.47 -20.49 13.88
C GLU A 157 -12.43 -19.56 12.64
N LYS A 158 -13.13 -19.97 11.59
CA LYS A 158 -13.24 -19.21 10.34
C LYS A 158 -13.73 -17.77 10.53
N SER A 159 -14.65 -17.54 11.46
CA SER A 159 -15.13 -16.21 11.84
C SER A 159 -13.99 -15.32 12.35
N THR A 160 -13.16 -15.86 13.22
CA THR A 160 -12.01 -15.18 13.80
C THR A 160 -10.97 -14.83 12.73
N ILE A 161 -10.70 -15.74 11.79
CA ILE A 161 -9.81 -15.47 10.64
C ILE A 161 -10.35 -14.30 9.83
N SER A 162 -11.65 -14.30 9.54
CA SER A 162 -12.31 -13.21 8.81
C SER A 162 -12.22 -11.86 9.55
N GLU A 163 -12.46 -11.85 10.86
CA GLU A 163 -12.37 -10.63 11.68
C GLU A 163 -10.95 -10.07 11.71
N HIS A 164 -9.95 -10.93 11.87
CA HIS A 164 -8.54 -10.51 11.81
C HIS A 164 -8.15 -9.97 10.45
N PHE A 165 -8.64 -10.58 9.37
CA PHE A 165 -8.40 -10.06 8.03
C PHE A 165 -9.05 -8.68 7.82
N ILE A 166 -10.28 -8.49 8.29
CA ILE A 166 -10.99 -7.21 8.24
C ILE A 166 -10.18 -6.14 8.98
N GLU A 167 -9.73 -6.44 10.19
CA GLU A 167 -8.96 -5.49 10.99
C GLU A 167 -7.60 -5.18 10.37
N ALA A 168 -6.84 -6.20 9.96
CA ALA A 168 -5.54 -6.01 9.30
C ALA A 168 -5.65 -5.20 8.00
N SER A 169 -6.68 -5.47 7.18
CA SER A 169 -6.91 -4.72 5.93
C SER A 169 -7.37 -3.28 6.20
N ARG A 170 -8.13 -3.02 7.26
CA ARG A 170 -8.54 -1.67 7.68
C ARG A 170 -7.32 -0.85 8.12
N GLN A 171 -6.46 -1.43 8.93
CA GLN A 171 -5.22 -0.76 9.36
C GLN A 171 -4.30 -0.43 8.18
N ARG A 172 -4.21 -1.32 7.18
CA ARG A 172 -3.43 -1.07 5.96
C ARG A 172 -4.03 0.04 5.11
N LEU A 173 -5.35 0.04 4.92
CA LEU A 173 -6.05 1.14 4.24
C LEU A 173 -5.78 2.46 4.96
N GLN A 174 -5.94 2.49 6.28
CA GLN A 174 -5.70 3.69 7.07
C GLN A 174 -4.25 4.17 6.95
N LYS A 175 -3.25 3.27 7.10
CA LYS A 175 -1.84 3.60 6.91
C LYS A 175 -1.56 4.16 5.52
N LEU A 176 -2.21 3.67 4.47
CA LEU A 176 -2.06 4.20 3.12
C LEU A 176 -2.66 5.60 3.01
N LEU A 177 -3.87 5.82 3.52
CA LEU A 177 -4.56 7.10 3.44
C LEU A 177 -3.95 8.18 4.35
N GLU A 178 -3.26 7.80 5.42
CA GLU A 178 -2.60 8.71 6.36
C GLU A 178 -1.09 8.81 6.13
N ARG A 179 -0.53 8.08 5.15
CA ARG A 179 0.91 8.09 4.85
C ARG A 179 1.39 9.51 4.57
N PRO A 180 2.35 10.07 5.33
CA PRO A 180 2.93 11.37 5.02
C PRO A 180 3.71 11.29 3.70
N LEU A 181 3.58 12.31 2.86
CA LEU A 181 4.16 12.34 1.51
C LEU A 181 5.16 13.50 1.30
N HIS A 182 5.40 14.33 2.33
CA HIS A 182 6.30 15.48 2.25
C HIS A 182 7.76 15.10 1.98
N ASP A 183 8.20 13.90 2.40
CA ASP A 183 9.57 13.41 2.15
C ASP A 183 9.71 12.69 0.79
N GLN A 184 8.63 12.59 0.03
CA GLN A 184 8.62 11.88 -1.25
C GLN A 184 8.95 12.83 -2.41
N ALA A 185 10.22 12.87 -2.81
CA ALA A 185 10.65 13.64 -3.97
C ALA A 185 10.14 12.96 -5.27
N LEU A 186 8.98 13.39 -5.76
CA LEU A 186 8.29 12.79 -6.91
C LEU A 186 8.68 13.50 -8.22
N CYS A 187 9.17 12.74 -9.22
CA CYS A 187 9.42 13.25 -10.57
C CYS A 187 8.27 12.96 -11.55
N ALA A 188 7.47 11.92 -11.29
CA ALA A 188 6.29 11.62 -12.09
C ALA A 188 5.14 11.09 -11.23
N MET A 189 3.90 11.27 -11.74
CA MET A 189 2.67 10.78 -11.11
C MET A 189 1.78 10.17 -12.19
N LEU A 190 1.38 8.93 -12.00
CA LEU A 190 0.40 8.23 -12.83
C LEU A 190 -0.95 8.29 -12.12
N ILE A 191 -2.00 8.63 -12.85
CA ILE A 191 -3.37 8.64 -12.32
C ILE A 191 -4.25 7.92 -13.33
N ASP A 192 -4.98 6.93 -12.85
CA ASP A 192 -5.85 6.12 -13.70
C ASP A 192 -7.04 5.62 -12.90
N GLY A 193 -8.14 5.37 -13.60
CA GLY A 193 -9.36 4.81 -13.05
C GLY A 193 -9.59 3.37 -13.52
N THR A 194 -10.13 2.55 -12.65
CA THR A 194 -10.55 1.19 -13.01
C THR A 194 -11.82 0.78 -12.31
N CYS A 195 -12.55 -0.13 -12.91
CA CYS A 195 -13.76 -0.73 -12.34
C CYS A 195 -13.46 -2.14 -11.85
N PHE A 196 -13.82 -2.41 -10.59
CA PHE A 196 -13.87 -3.76 -10.05
C PHE A 196 -15.30 -4.02 -9.59
N HIS A 197 -15.99 -4.98 -10.16
CA HIS A 197 -17.42 -5.18 -9.90
C HIS A 197 -18.15 -3.84 -9.92
N ASP A 198 -18.93 -3.34 -10.40
CA ASP A 198 -19.75 -2.11 -10.46
C ASP A 198 -19.23 -0.90 -9.62
N GLN A 199 -18.01 -0.99 -9.06
CA GLN A 199 -17.39 0.07 -8.28
C GLN A 199 -16.17 0.62 -8.98
N GLN A 200 -16.17 1.93 -9.20
CA GLN A 200 -15.02 2.63 -9.78
C GLN A 200 -14.07 3.14 -8.70
N VAL A 201 -12.78 2.96 -8.91
CA VAL A 201 -11.73 3.53 -8.08
C VAL A 201 -10.73 4.28 -8.96
N ILE A 202 -10.32 5.46 -8.49
CA ILE A 202 -9.22 6.22 -9.07
C ILE A 202 -8.02 6.03 -8.17
N VAL A 203 -6.88 5.71 -8.75
CA VAL A 203 -5.63 5.44 -8.05
C VAL A 203 -4.55 6.40 -8.55
N SER A 204 -3.70 6.85 -7.64
CA SER A 204 -2.50 7.62 -7.96
C SER A 204 -1.25 6.86 -7.53
N LEU A 205 -0.31 6.70 -8.46
CA LEU A 205 1.03 6.16 -8.23
C LEU A 205 2.07 7.25 -8.42
N GLY A 206 3.08 7.28 -7.55
CA GLY A 206 4.23 8.17 -7.66
C GLY A 206 5.49 7.44 -8.11
N ILE A 207 6.33 8.15 -8.88
CA ILE A 207 7.69 7.75 -9.18
C ILE A 207 8.61 8.75 -8.50
N THR A 208 9.46 8.27 -7.61
CA THR A 208 10.44 9.12 -6.92
C THR A 208 11.64 9.42 -7.82
N VAL A 209 12.42 10.45 -7.46
CA VAL A 209 13.69 10.77 -8.14
C VAL A 209 14.70 9.63 -8.06
N PHE A 210 14.53 8.67 -7.15
CA PHE A 210 15.33 7.46 -7.01
C PHE A 210 14.79 6.27 -7.82
N GLY A 211 13.69 6.46 -8.57
CA GLY A 211 13.04 5.44 -9.37
C GLY A 211 12.19 4.44 -8.58
N GLN A 212 11.88 4.74 -7.33
CA GLN A 212 10.94 3.94 -6.56
C GLN A 212 9.50 4.22 -7.03
N LYS A 213 8.69 3.18 -7.03
CA LYS A 213 7.27 3.26 -7.34
C LYS A 213 6.50 3.15 -6.04
N ILE A 214 5.61 4.09 -5.77
CA ILE A 214 4.83 4.15 -4.53
C ILE A 214 3.35 4.41 -4.83
N VAL A 215 2.48 3.76 -4.08
CA VAL A 215 1.04 4.06 -4.10
C VAL A 215 0.82 5.34 -3.28
N LEU A 216 0.37 6.40 -3.92
CA LEU A 216 0.12 7.68 -3.25
C LEU A 216 -1.25 7.70 -2.58
N GLY A 217 -2.28 7.21 -3.27
CA GLY A 217 -3.63 7.20 -2.75
C GLY A 217 -4.62 6.55 -3.69
N LEU A 218 -5.83 6.34 -3.19
CA LEU A 218 -6.96 5.83 -3.94
C LEU A 218 -8.24 6.50 -3.46
N ARG A 219 -9.22 6.63 -4.38
CA ARG A 219 -10.55 7.15 -4.04
C ARG A 219 -11.63 6.41 -4.82
N GLN A 220 -12.68 6.02 -4.12
CA GLN A 220 -13.86 5.43 -4.74
C GLN A 220 -14.77 6.53 -5.26
N GLY A 221 -15.34 6.33 -6.45
CA GLY A 221 -16.36 7.19 -7.04
C GLY A 221 -17.45 6.36 -7.70
N ALA A 222 -18.64 6.93 -7.85
CA ALA A 222 -19.73 6.26 -8.60
C ALA A 222 -19.43 6.24 -10.10
N THR A 223 -18.73 7.25 -10.59
CA THR A 223 -18.25 7.41 -11.96
C THR A 223 -16.91 8.14 -11.92
N GLU A 224 -16.11 7.99 -12.98
CA GLU A 224 -14.93 8.81 -13.18
C GLU A 224 -15.36 10.26 -13.45
N ASN A 225 -15.27 11.12 -12.44
CA ASN A 225 -15.60 12.54 -12.59
C ASN A 225 -14.50 13.42 -11.98
N ALA A 226 -14.42 14.67 -12.46
CA ALA A 226 -13.40 15.61 -12.04
C ALA A 226 -13.43 15.92 -10.53
N THR A 227 -14.57 15.80 -9.88
CA THR A 227 -14.71 16.05 -8.44
C THR A 227 -13.96 14.98 -7.63
N VAL A 228 -14.09 13.71 -7.99
CA VAL A 228 -13.38 12.60 -7.32
C VAL A 228 -11.87 12.75 -7.50
N VAL A 229 -11.42 13.10 -8.72
CA VAL A 229 -10.00 13.35 -9.00
C VAL A 229 -9.48 14.54 -8.18
N LYS A 230 -10.21 15.66 -8.13
CA LYS A 230 -9.84 16.83 -7.31
C LYS A 230 -9.75 16.47 -5.82
N GLN A 231 -10.69 15.67 -5.31
CA GLN A 231 -10.65 15.22 -3.92
C GLN A 231 -9.45 14.31 -3.64
N LEU A 232 -9.08 13.42 -4.57
CA LEU A 232 -7.89 12.59 -4.45
C LEU A 232 -6.63 13.47 -4.40
N LEU A 233 -6.49 14.40 -5.34
CA LEU A 233 -5.30 15.27 -5.39
C LEU A 233 -5.24 16.25 -4.21
N GLY A 234 -6.38 16.74 -3.72
CA GLY A 234 -6.46 17.54 -2.49
C GLY A 234 -5.97 16.75 -1.26
N ASP A 235 -6.40 15.49 -1.12
CA ASP A 235 -5.89 14.61 -0.07
C ASP A 235 -4.37 14.39 -0.16
N LEU A 236 -3.83 14.24 -1.39
CA LEU A 236 -2.37 14.13 -1.58
C LEU A 236 -1.66 15.43 -1.16
N GLN A 237 -2.25 16.59 -1.44
CA GLN A 237 -1.72 17.89 -1.04
C GLN A 237 -1.72 18.04 0.48
N ASP A 238 -2.81 17.69 1.15
CA ASP A 238 -2.94 17.74 2.61
C ASP A 238 -1.90 16.83 3.30
N ARG A 239 -1.50 15.73 2.65
CA ARG A 239 -0.46 14.80 3.12
C ARG A 239 0.96 15.20 2.71
N GLY A 240 1.13 16.37 2.08
CA GLY A 240 2.43 16.98 1.83
C GLY A 240 2.95 16.90 0.40
N VAL A 241 2.13 16.52 -0.59
CA VAL A 241 2.54 16.63 -2.01
C VAL A 241 2.46 18.09 -2.45
N ASP A 242 3.60 18.70 -2.71
CA ASP A 242 3.65 20.04 -3.28
C ASP A 242 3.43 19.99 -4.80
N PHE A 243 2.25 20.41 -5.27
CA PHE A 243 1.91 20.48 -6.69
C PHE A 243 2.60 21.65 -7.44
N GLY A 244 3.25 22.56 -6.75
CA GLY A 244 4.10 23.59 -7.35
C GLY A 244 5.43 23.07 -7.89
N VAL A 245 5.88 21.89 -7.41
CA VAL A 245 7.11 21.25 -7.91
C VAL A 245 6.87 20.65 -9.30
N PRO A 246 7.71 20.96 -10.31
CA PRO A 246 7.59 20.40 -11.65
C PRO A 246 7.64 18.86 -11.67
N ARG A 247 6.65 18.23 -12.29
CA ARG A 247 6.59 16.79 -12.49
C ARG A 247 5.82 16.40 -13.74
N LEU A 248 6.04 15.16 -14.19
CA LEU A 248 5.31 14.59 -15.31
C LEU A 248 4.05 13.88 -14.80
N TYR A 249 2.88 14.23 -15.34
CA TYR A 249 1.61 13.56 -15.06
C TYR A 249 1.29 12.62 -16.22
N ILE A 250 1.11 11.33 -15.94
CA ILE A 250 0.81 10.31 -16.95
C ILE A 250 -0.64 9.89 -16.78
N LEU A 251 -1.47 10.14 -17.82
CA LEU A 251 -2.92 9.95 -17.78
C LEU A 251 -3.37 9.10 -18.98
N ASP A 252 -4.49 8.40 -18.87
CA ASP A 252 -5.11 7.65 -19.98
C ASP A 252 -5.71 8.57 -21.06
N GLY A 253 -5.97 9.82 -20.75
CA GLY A 253 -6.59 10.81 -21.61
C GLY A 253 -8.04 11.12 -21.25
N GLY A 254 -8.54 10.61 -20.12
CA GLY A 254 -9.84 10.96 -19.56
C GLY A 254 -9.92 12.45 -19.22
N LYS A 255 -10.99 13.12 -19.66
CA LYS A 255 -11.21 14.56 -19.42
C LYS A 255 -11.25 14.91 -17.93
N ALA A 256 -11.78 13.98 -17.11
CA ALA A 256 -11.88 14.17 -15.66
C ALA A 256 -10.49 14.17 -15.00
N LEU A 257 -9.59 13.26 -15.40
CA LEU A 257 -8.22 13.19 -14.90
C LEU A 257 -7.45 14.45 -15.26
N HIS A 258 -7.54 14.88 -16.53
CA HIS A 258 -6.89 16.09 -17.01
C HIS A 258 -7.38 17.34 -16.27
N ALA A 259 -8.70 17.51 -16.08
CA ALA A 259 -9.28 18.62 -15.34
C ALA A 259 -8.85 18.63 -13.86
N GLY A 260 -8.75 17.47 -13.23
CA GLY A 260 -8.25 17.33 -11.85
C GLY A 260 -6.79 17.75 -11.73
N VAL A 261 -5.92 17.28 -12.63
CA VAL A 261 -4.49 17.65 -12.64
C VAL A 261 -4.30 19.14 -12.92
N GLN A 262 -5.05 19.71 -13.86
CA GLN A 262 -5.01 21.17 -14.13
C GLN A 262 -5.47 21.99 -12.92
N HIS A 263 -6.44 21.49 -12.17
CA HIS A 263 -6.90 22.15 -10.94
C HIS A 263 -5.82 22.15 -9.85
N ALA A 264 -5.12 21.03 -9.64
CA ALA A 264 -4.12 20.90 -8.59
C ALA A 264 -2.77 21.53 -8.97
N ALA A 265 -2.27 21.27 -10.18
CA ALA A 265 -0.92 21.66 -10.63
C ALA A 265 -0.93 22.87 -11.60
N GLY A 266 -2.10 23.42 -11.88
CA GLY A 266 -2.26 24.57 -12.75
C GLY A 266 -2.15 24.26 -14.23
N LYS A 267 -2.39 25.28 -15.09
CA LYS A 267 -2.36 25.16 -16.56
C LYS A 267 -0.98 24.80 -17.12
N ALA A 268 0.09 24.97 -16.31
CA ALA A 268 1.46 24.64 -16.69
C ALA A 268 1.81 23.16 -16.46
N ALA A 269 0.91 22.35 -15.93
CA ALA A 269 1.13 20.93 -15.72
C ALA A 269 1.65 20.24 -16.98
N LEU A 270 2.68 19.41 -16.82
CA LEU A 270 3.28 18.64 -17.91
C LEU A 270 2.60 17.28 -17.97
N VAL A 271 1.63 17.14 -18.88
CA VAL A 271 0.84 15.94 -19.05
C VAL A 271 1.41 15.09 -20.18
N GLN A 272 1.66 13.81 -19.93
CA GLN A 272 1.87 12.76 -20.92
C GLN A 272 0.58 11.95 -21.04
N ARG A 273 -0.05 11.99 -22.18
CA ARG A 273 -1.18 11.12 -22.49
C ARG A 273 -0.68 9.72 -22.86
N CYS A 274 -1.31 8.68 -22.33
CA CYS A 274 -0.93 7.30 -22.57
C CYS A 274 -0.94 6.94 -24.06
N GLN A 275 0.22 6.58 -24.60
CA GLN A 275 0.36 6.20 -26.00
C GLN A 275 -0.39 4.92 -26.36
N VAL A 276 -0.46 3.95 -25.42
CA VAL A 276 -1.17 2.68 -25.61
C VAL A 276 -2.67 2.92 -25.73
N HIS A 277 -3.26 3.71 -24.83
CA HIS A 277 -4.67 4.09 -24.90
C HIS A 277 -4.97 4.92 -26.15
N LYS A 278 -4.09 5.85 -26.54
CA LYS A 278 -4.26 6.63 -27.76
C LYS A 278 -4.28 5.73 -29.01
N ILE A 279 -3.37 4.75 -29.10
CA ILE A 279 -3.39 3.78 -30.21
C ILE A 279 -4.72 3.00 -30.24
N ARG A 280 -5.17 2.50 -29.07
CA ARG A 280 -6.44 1.78 -28.98
C ARG A 280 -7.61 2.64 -29.46
N ASN A 281 -7.73 3.85 -28.92
CA ASN A 281 -8.81 4.77 -29.27
C ASN A 281 -8.86 5.11 -30.77
N VAL A 282 -7.71 5.23 -31.43
CA VAL A 282 -7.66 5.50 -32.88
C VAL A 282 -8.08 4.26 -33.68
N VAL A 283 -7.54 3.10 -33.35
CA VAL A 283 -7.82 1.88 -34.13
C VAL A 283 -9.23 1.34 -33.94
N ASP A 284 -9.87 1.64 -32.79
CA ASP A 284 -11.27 1.22 -32.51
C ASP A 284 -12.28 1.88 -33.47
N HIS A 285 -11.90 2.97 -34.15
CA HIS A 285 -12.70 3.58 -35.21
C HIS A 285 -12.55 2.90 -36.58
N LEU A 286 -11.61 1.95 -36.73
CA LEU A 286 -11.24 1.34 -37.99
C LEU A 286 -11.75 -0.10 -38.11
N THR A 287 -12.00 -0.53 -39.36
CA THR A 287 -12.23 -1.94 -39.65
C THR A 287 -10.96 -2.76 -39.40
N GLU A 288 -11.11 -4.04 -39.09
CA GLU A 288 -10.01 -4.95 -38.73
C GLU A 288 -8.86 -4.92 -39.73
N GLU A 289 -9.16 -4.80 -41.00
CA GLU A 289 -8.20 -4.72 -42.11
C GLU A 289 -7.15 -3.63 -41.89
N TYR A 290 -7.56 -2.44 -41.45
CA TYR A 290 -6.68 -1.28 -41.29
C TYR A 290 -6.04 -1.16 -39.91
N GLN A 291 -6.61 -1.83 -38.88
CA GLN A 291 -6.17 -1.71 -37.50
C GLN A 291 -4.69 -2.05 -37.29
N SER A 292 -4.24 -3.17 -37.89
CA SER A 292 -2.84 -3.61 -37.74
C SER A 292 -1.85 -2.61 -38.32
N HIS A 293 -2.15 -2.11 -39.52
CA HIS A 293 -1.31 -1.16 -40.24
C HIS A 293 -1.20 0.19 -39.49
N VAL A 294 -2.34 0.75 -39.07
CA VAL A 294 -2.38 2.01 -38.32
C VAL A 294 -1.66 1.89 -36.96
N ARG A 295 -1.90 0.78 -36.25
CA ARG A 295 -1.21 0.46 -34.99
C ARG A 295 0.31 0.43 -35.15
N GLN A 296 0.79 -0.18 -36.23
CA GLN A 296 2.22 -0.26 -36.53
C GLN A 296 2.79 1.15 -36.83
N LYS A 297 2.12 1.95 -37.66
CA LYS A 297 2.53 3.34 -37.97
C LYS A 297 2.62 4.20 -36.72
N MET A 298 1.62 4.14 -35.84
CA MET A 298 1.64 4.89 -34.58
C MET A 298 2.78 4.42 -33.66
N ARG A 299 3.00 3.12 -33.53
CA ARG A 299 4.14 2.56 -32.74
C ARG A 299 5.48 3.03 -33.31
N SER A 300 5.64 3.01 -34.62
CA SER A 300 6.87 3.46 -35.28
C SER A 300 7.10 4.95 -35.04
N ALA A 301 6.05 5.79 -35.08
CA ALA A 301 6.14 7.21 -34.77
C ALA A 301 6.56 7.44 -33.28
N TYR A 302 5.97 6.73 -32.36
CA TYR A 302 6.32 6.83 -30.93
C TYR A 302 7.68 6.23 -30.57
N ALA A 303 8.25 5.37 -31.42
CA ALA A 303 9.60 4.85 -31.26
C ALA A 303 10.68 5.84 -31.69
N MET A 304 10.34 6.86 -32.48
CA MET A 304 11.29 7.89 -32.92
C MET A 304 11.91 8.64 -31.74
N ARG A 305 13.17 9.04 -31.89
CA ARG A 305 13.89 9.75 -30.84
C ARG A 305 13.43 11.19 -30.71
N ASP A 306 13.31 11.89 -31.82
CA ASP A 306 13.07 13.32 -31.85
C ASP A 306 11.59 13.67 -31.92
N HIS A 307 11.17 14.64 -31.14
CA HIS A 307 9.80 15.15 -31.12
C HIS A 307 9.28 15.57 -32.48
N SER A 308 10.10 16.33 -33.26
CA SER A 308 9.72 16.80 -34.56
C SER A 308 9.48 15.70 -35.59
N ASP A 309 10.28 14.61 -35.50
CA ASP A 309 10.13 13.45 -36.39
C ASP A 309 8.90 12.62 -36.04
N ALA A 310 8.71 12.37 -34.77
CA ALA A 310 7.53 11.69 -34.27
C ALA A 310 6.25 12.46 -34.64
N LYS A 311 6.25 13.78 -34.44
CA LYS A 311 5.11 14.63 -34.79
C LYS A 311 4.83 14.58 -36.29
N ARG A 312 5.85 14.78 -37.16
CA ARG A 312 5.68 14.69 -38.62
C ARG A 312 5.14 13.33 -39.07
N ALA A 313 5.55 12.24 -38.41
CA ALA A 313 5.04 10.91 -38.73
C ALA A 313 3.55 10.79 -38.37
N LEU A 314 3.13 11.28 -37.19
CA LEU A 314 1.73 11.31 -36.80
C LEU A 314 0.89 12.24 -37.67
N ASP A 315 1.41 13.40 -38.05
CA ASP A 315 0.72 14.36 -38.95
C ASP A 315 0.52 13.78 -40.38
N ARG A 316 1.44 12.94 -40.87
CA ARG A 316 1.25 12.19 -42.12
C ARG A 316 0.15 11.14 -41.96
N LEU A 317 0.19 10.38 -40.86
CA LEU A 317 -0.84 9.40 -40.59
C LEU A 317 -2.23 10.03 -40.40
N HIS A 318 -2.32 11.19 -39.75
CA HIS A 318 -3.56 11.95 -39.64
C HIS A 318 -4.18 12.25 -41.01
N ARG A 319 -3.37 12.71 -41.99
CA ARG A 319 -3.86 12.96 -43.36
C ARG A 319 -4.37 11.70 -44.04
N GLU A 320 -3.65 10.58 -43.91
CA GLU A 320 -4.11 9.29 -44.43
C GLU A 320 -5.42 8.83 -43.78
N LEU A 321 -5.57 9.05 -42.48
CA LEU A 321 -6.78 8.72 -41.76
C LEU A 321 -7.97 9.62 -42.13
N MET A 322 -7.73 10.88 -42.53
CA MET A 322 -8.81 11.76 -42.98
C MET A 322 -9.53 11.18 -44.21
N ASP A 323 -8.77 10.56 -45.13
CA ASP A 323 -9.34 9.91 -46.33
C ASP A 323 -10.00 8.55 -45.99
N LEU A 324 -9.46 7.82 -44.96
CA LEU A 324 -9.91 6.49 -44.61
C LEU A 324 -11.09 6.51 -43.64
N ASN A 325 -10.95 7.22 -42.52
CA ASN A 325 -11.95 7.39 -41.47
C ASN A 325 -11.74 8.69 -40.69
N PRO A 326 -12.53 9.74 -40.95
CA PRO A 326 -12.39 11.03 -40.29
C PRO A 326 -12.54 10.98 -38.76
N SER A 327 -13.23 9.98 -38.20
CA SER A 327 -13.34 9.82 -36.74
C SER A 327 -12.05 9.31 -36.12
N ALA A 328 -11.35 8.39 -36.81
CA ALA A 328 -10.02 7.94 -36.40
C ALA A 328 -9.00 9.09 -36.48
N ALA A 329 -9.08 9.91 -37.54
CA ALA A 329 -8.24 11.09 -37.69
C ALA A 329 -8.44 12.10 -36.54
N ARG A 330 -9.68 12.45 -36.21
CA ARG A 330 -10.01 13.34 -35.08
C ARG A 330 -9.57 12.72 -33.74
N SER A 331 -9.73 11.40 -33.58
CA SER A 331 -9.22 10.70 -32.38
C SER A 331 -7.69 10.78 -32.26
N LEU A 332 -6.95 10.74 -33.38
CA LEU A 332 -5.49 10.90 -33.36
C LEU A 332 -5.10 12.35 -33.02
N GLU A 333 -5.75 13.35 -33.61
CA GLU A 333 -5.48 14.78 -33.41
C GLU A 333 -5.73 15.20 -31.97
N GLU A 334 -6.81 14.68 -31.34
CA GLU A 334 -7.16 15.00 -29.97
C GLU A 334 -6.04 14.62 -28.99
N GLY A 335 -5.40 15.62 -28.39
CA GLY A 335 -4.30 15.43 -27.43
C GLY A 335 -3.03 14.81 -28.04
N GLN A 336 -2.80 14.90 -29.36
CA GLN A 336 -1.59 14.40 -30.02
C GLN A 336 -0.31 14.96 -29.39
N GLU A 337 -0.25 16.25 -29.12
CA GLU A 337 0.91 16.89 -28.48
C GLU A 337 1.19 16.36 -27.09
N GLU A 338 0.17 15.99 -26.33
CA GLU A 338 0.30 15.38 -25.00
C GLU A 338 0.87 13.96 -25.07
N THR A 339 0.63 13.23 -26.18
CA THR A 339 1.24 11.89 -26.38
C THR A 339 2.74 11.97 -26.65
N LEU A 340 3.25 13.14 -27.02
CA LEU A 340 4.64 13.41 -27.34
C LEU A 340 5.38 14.21 -26.25
N THR A 341 4.79 14.41 -25.08
CA THR A 341 5.43 15.17 -23.98
C THR A 341 6.78 14.58 -23.57
N VAL A 342 6.89 13.25 -23.45
CA VAL A 342 8.17 12.59 -23.14
C VAL A 342 9.24 12.81 -24.23
N HIS A 343 8.84 12.97 -25.50
CA HIS A 343 9.76 13.32 -26.59
C HIS A 343 10.20 14.79 -26.50
N ARG A 344 9.25 15.69 -26.25
CA ARG A 344 9.51 17.12 -26.07
C ARG A 344 10.45 17.39 -24.89
N LEU A 345 10.32 16.61 -23.81
CA LEU A 345 11.20 16.62 -22.64
C LEU A 345 12.51 15.85 -22.87
N ARG A 346 12.77 15.34 -24.08
CA ARG A 346 13.97 14.58 -24.41
C ARG A 346 14.27 13.44 -23.45
N VAL A 347 13.21 12.81 -22.92
CA VAL A 347 13.35 11.68 -21.99
C VAL A 347 14.13 10.56 -22.69
N PRO A 348 15.21 10.04 -22.08
CA PRO A 348 15.98 8.95 -22.65
C PRO A 348 15.14 7.70 -22.94
N GLU A 349 15.51 6.94 -23.95
CA GLU A 349 14.71 5.84 -24.51
C GLU A 349 14.28 4.79 -23.46
N LYS A 350 15.22 4.34 -22.59
CA LYS A 350 14.92 3.36 -21.56
C LYS A 350 13.88 3.85 -20.56
N LEU A 351 13.96 5.11 -20.18
CA LEU A 351 13.02 5.73 -19.23
C LEU A 351 11.71 6.09 -19.94
N ARG A 352 11.78 6.53 -21.21
CA ARG A 352 10.62 6.88 -22.03
C ARG A 352 9.64 5.71 -22.18
N GLY A 353 10.13 4.50 -22.43
CA GLY A 353 9.29 3.30 -22.51
C GLY A 353 8.44 3.06 -21.24
N SER A 354 8.94 3.47 -20.07
CA SER A 354 8.22 3.35 -18.80
C SER A 354 7.25 4.51 -18.52
N LEU A 355 7.51 5.71 -19.06
CA LEU A 355 6.74 6.93 -18.73
C LEU A 355 5.79 7.39 -19.84
N ALA A 356 5.80 6.74 -21.00
CA ALA A 356 4.93 7.07 -22.13
C ALA A 356 3.53 6.45 -22.03
N ASN A 357 3.27 5.62 -21.03
CA ASN A 357 2.03 4.86 -20.89
C ASN A 357 1.66 4.61 -19.42
N THR A 358 0.44 4.11 -19.21
CA THR A 358 -0.12 3.76 -17.91
C THR A 358 0.12 2.30 -17.51
N ASN A 359 0.95 1.54 -18.21
CA ASN A 359 1.16 0.11 -17.97
C ASN A 359 1.57 -0.22 -16.53
N LEU A 360 2.27 0.70 -15.85
CA LEU A 360 2.67 0.51 -14.45
C LEU A 360 1.46 0.42 -13.52
N ILE A 361 0.49 1.30 -13.69
CA ILE A 361 -0.74 1.30 -12.87
C ILE A 361 -1.69 0.19 -13.32
N GLU A 362 -1.78 -0.09 -14.62
CA GLU A 362 -2.55 -1.21 -15.15
C GLU A 362 -2.04 -2.57 -14.64
N SER A 363 -0.72 -2.73 -14.54
CA SER A 363 -0.11 -3.92 -13.93
C SER A 363 -0.49 -4.06 -12.45
N ALA A 364 -0.56 -2.96 -11.70
CA ALA A 364 -1.06 -2.96 -10.33
C ALA A 364 -2.54 -3.35 -10.27
N PHE A 365 -3.37 -2.84 -11.19
CA PHE A 365 -4.79 -3.20 -11.28
C PHE A 365 -5.00 -4.68 -11.56
N SER A 366 -4.20 -5.30 -12.43
CA SER A 366 -4.26 -6.74 -12.69
C SER A 366 -4.00 -7.58 -11.44
N LEU A 367 -3.08 -7.13 -10.57
CA LEU A 367 -2.85 -7.79 -9.28
C LEU A 367 -4.02 -7.56 -8.32
N VAL A 368 -4.56 -6.35 -8.25
CA VAL A 368 -5.77 -6.04 -7.46
C VAL A 368 -6.94 -6.88 -7.93
N GLU A 369 -7.16 -7.00 -9.24
CA GLU A 369 -8.20 -7.85 -9.81
C GLU A 369 -8.05 -9.31 -9.38
N THR A 370 -6.82 -9.84 -9.42
CA THR A 370 -6.51 -11.19 -8.96
C THR A 370 -6.89 -11.39 -7.49
N VAL A 371 -6.60 -10.41 -6.63
CA VAL A 371 -6.94 -10.42 -5.21
C VAL A 371 -8.46 -10.29 -5.01
N CYS A 372 -9.13 -9.39 -5.74
CA CYS A 372 -10.55 -9.09 -5.57
C CYS A 372 -11.48 -10.14 -6.20
N ARG A 373 -11.03 -10.86 -7.23
CA ARG A 373 -11.84 -11.82 -8.00
C ARG A 373 -12.52 -12.91 -7.16
N ASN A 374 -11.93 -13.28 -6.03
CA ASN A 374 -12.45 -14.32 -5.15
C ASN A 374 -13.48 -13.81 -4.13
N VAL A 375 -13.71 -12.51 -4.07
CA VAL A 375 -14.75 -11.92 -3.23
C VAL A 375 -16.09 -12.12 -3.88
N LYS A 376 -16.87 -13.09 -3.39
CA LYS A 376 -18.17 -13.46 -3.98
C LYS A 376 -19.31 -12.51 -3.61
N ARG A 377 -19.20 -11.82 -2.48
CA ARG A 377 -20.18 -10.85 -1.99
C ARG A 377 -19.49 -9.62 -1.46
N TRP A 378 -19.82 -8.50 -2.06
CA TRP A 378 -19.39 -7.20 -1.57
C TRP A 378 -20.43 -6.68 -0.59
N GLN A 379 -20.01 -6.49 0.66
CA GLN A 379 -20.80 -5.82 1.67
C GLN A 379 -20.50 -4.33 1.60
N GLY A 380 -21.46 -3.48 1.92
CA GLY A 380 -21.27 -2.03 1.91
C GLY A 380 -20.15 -1.55 2.85
N GLY A 381 -19.90 -0.24 2.84
CA GLY A 381 -18.88 0.40 3.66
C GLY A 381 -17.48 0.38 3.04
N ASP A 382 -16.46 0.16 3.86
CA ASP A 382 -15.05 0.25 3.46
C ASP A 382 -14.47 -1.03 2.84
N GLN A 383 -15.27 -2.11 2.71
CA GLN A 383 -14.78 -3.41 2.25
C GLN A 383 -14.08 -3.32 0.90
N TYR A 384 -14.68 -2.63 -0.04
CA TYR A 384 -14.13 -2.47 -1.40
C TYR A 384 -12.76 -1.78 -1.36
N LEU A 385 -12.67 -0.63 -0.70
CA LEU A 385 -11.41 0.12 -0.58
C LEU A 385 -10.32 -0.68 0.16
N ARG A 386 -10.68 -1.44 1.19
CA ARG A 386 -9.73 -2.29 1.93
C ARG A 386 -9.11 -3.37 1.05
N TRP A 387 -9.91 -4.00 0.19
CA TRP A 387 -9.42 -5.02 -0.73
C TRP A 387 -8.54 -4.42 -1.82
N VAL A 388 -8.96 -3.31 -2.43
CA VAL A 388 -8.17 -2.58 -3.43
C VAL A 388 -6.85 -2.10 -2.83
N ALA A 389 -6.88 -1.46 -1.65
CA ALA A 389 -5.68 -1.02 -0.95
C ALA A 389 -4.74 -2.17 -0.61
N SER A 390 -5.28 -3.30 -0.15
CA SER A 390 -4.48 -4.50 0.14
C SER A 390 -3.76 -5.03 -1.10
N GLY A 391 -4.46 -5.08 -2.24
CA GLY A 391 -3.87 -5.49 -3.52
C GLY A 391 -2.80 -4.51 -4.02
N LEU A 392 -3.04 -3.21 -3.91
CA LEU A 392 -2.09 -2.16 -4.29
C LEU A 392 -0.82 -2.19 -3.42
N LEU A 393 -0.96 -2.29 -2.10
CA LEU A 393 0.18 -2.38 -1.18
C LEU A 393 0.96 -3.68 -1.37
N TRP A 394 0.28 -4.77 -1.70
CA TRP A 394 0.94 -6.02 -2.05
C TRP A 394 1.73 -5.88 -3.37
N ALA A 395 1.18 -5.21 -4.39
CA ALA A 395 1.89 -4.87 -5.61
C ALA A 395 3.11 -3.99 -5.31
N GLU A 396 2.94 -2.91 -4.51
CA GLU A 396 4.01 -2.00 -4.10
C GLU A 396 5.19 -2.74 -3.46
N SER A 397 4.92 -3.69 -2.57
CA SER A 397 5.97 -4.47 -1.88
C SER A 397 6.83 -5.35 -2.81
N ARG A 398 6.36 -5.59 -4.05
CA ARG A 398 7.02 -6.43 -5.06
C ARG A 398 7.66 -5.65 -6.19
N TRP A 399 7.47 -4.34 -6.21
CA TRP A 399 8.00 -3.54 -7.30
C TRP A 399 9.52 -3.38 -7.22
N ASN A 400 10.17 -3.66 -8.32
CA ASN A 400 11.54 -3.21 -8.56
C ASN A 400 11.54 -1.71 -8.93
N ARG A 401 12.70 -1.09 -8.89
CA ARG A 401 12.89 0.27 -9.39
C ARG A 401 12.44 0.39 -10.85
N LEU A 402 12.06 1.59 -11.25
CA LEU A 402 11.66 1.89 -12.62
C LEU A 402 12.78 1.52 -13.60
N HIS A 403 12.41 0.90 -14.73
CA HIS A 403 13.39 0.65 -15.79
C HIS A 403 13.92 1.99 -16.33
N GLY A 404 15.23 2.12 -16.47
CA GLY A 404 15.87 3.39 -16.83
C GLY A 404 15.98 4.41 -15.69
N TYR A 405 15.74 4.05 -14.42
CA TYR A 405 15.77 4.98 -13.28
C TYR A 405 17.05 5.81 -13.14
N ARG A 406 18.19 5.31 -13.64
CA ARG A 406 19.46 6.06 -13.63
C ARG A 406 19.42 7.34 -14.50
N GLU A 407 18.48 7.41 -15.41
CA GLU A 407 18.27 8.53 -16.33
C GLU A 407 17.26 9.57 -15.78
N ILE A 408 16.65 9.33 -14.61
CA ILE A 408 15.70 10.26 -13.97
C ILE A 408 16.29 11.67 -13.73
N PRO A 409 17.55 11.85 -13.36
CA PRO A 409 18.12 13.19 -13.22
C PRO A 409 18.01 14.05 -14.50
N ILE A 410 18.06 13.41 -15.68
CA ILE A 410 17.85 14.12 -16.96
C ILE A 410 16.39 14.59 -17.07
N LEU A 411 15.43 13.71 -16.72
CA LEU A 411 14.01 14.07 -16.70
C LEU A 411 13.76 15.26 -15.75
N VAL A 412 14.26 15.21 -14.53
CA VAL A 412 14.08 16.27 -13.51
C VAL A 412 14.56 17.62 -14.08
N LYS A 413 15.76 17.67 -14.65
CA LYS A 413 16.31 18.87 -15.29
C LYS A 413 15.41 19.41 -16.41
N GLU A 414 14.92 18.53 -17.28
CA GLU A 414 14.05 18.94 -18.40
C GLU A 414 12.66 19.41 -17.91
N LEU A 415 12.13 18.84 -16.82
CA LEU A 415 10.89 19.30 -16.17
C LEU A 415 11.05 20.73 -15.64
N GLU A 416 12.13 21.05 -14.95
CA GLU A 416 12.44 22.37 -14.44
C GLU A 416 12.57 23.38 -15.58
N LEU A 417 13.35 23.06 -16.62
CA LEU A 417 13.52 23.92 -17.80
C LEU A 417 12.20 24.18 -18.56
N ALA A 418 11.35 23.16 -18.69
CA ALA A 418 10.07 23.30 -19.37
C ALA A 418 9.09 24.18 -18.58
N THR A 419 9.14 24.12 -17.26
CA THR A 419 8.28 24.94 -16.38
C THR A 419 8.72 26.39 -16.40
N LEU A 420 10.02 26.68 -16.36
CA LEU A 420 10.55 28.04 -16.47
C LEU A 420 10.17 28.72 -17.79
N LYS A 421 10.15 27.99 -18.90
CA LYS A 421 9.72 28.52 -20.23
C LYS A 421 8.22 28.82 -20.31
N LYS A 422 7.38 28.19 -19.48
CA LYS A 422 5.92 28.40 -19.45
C LYS A 422 5.48 29.56 -18.56
N ILE A 423 6.33 30.03 -17.64
CA ILE A 423 6.04 31.19 -16.80
C ILE A 423 6.27 32.44 -17.65
N PRO A 424 5.22 33.24 -17.95
CA PRO A 424 5.43 34.51 -18.67
C PRO A 424 6.29 35.41 -17.80
N VAL A 425 7.41 35.91 -18.37
CA VAL A 425 8.22 36.93 -17.74
C VAL A 425 7.32 38.17 -17.56
N ARG A 426 6.88 38.42 -16.32
CA ARG A 426 6.29 39.70 -15.97
C ARG A 426 7.43 40.72 -16.10
N HIS A 427 7.46 41.45 -17.22
CA HIS A 427 8.25 42.67 -17.30
C HIS A 427 7.74 43.58 -16.16
N ALA A 428 8.57 43.76 -15.13
CA ALA A 428 8.38 44.83 -14.18
C ALA A 428 8.43 46.13 -15.01
N SER A 429 7.30 46.74 -15.26
CA SER A 429 7.24 48.11 -15.72
C SER A 429 7.84 48.98 -14.62
N VAL A 430 9.08 49.38 -14.82
CA VAL A 430 9.69 50.47 -14.06
C VAL A 430 8.87 51.71 -14.40
N ALA A 431 8.12 52.20 -13.43
CA ALA A 431 7.55 53.53 -13.40
C ALA A 431 8.40 54.39 -12.48
#